data_accdae1a926b293ed2679917e38d399b
#
_entry.id   accdae1a926b293ed2679917e38d399b
#
_cell.length_a   1.000
_cell.length_b   1.000
_cell.length_c   1.000
_cell.angle_alpha   90.00
_cell.angle_beta   90.00
_cell.angle_gamma   90.00
#
_symmetry.space_group_name_H-M   'P 1'
#
loop_
_entity.id
_entity.type
_entity.pdbx_description
1 polymer ?
#
loop_
_entity_poly.entity_id
_entity_poly.type
_entity_poly.pdbx_seq_one_letter_code
_entity_poly.pdbx_strand_id
1 'polypeptide(L)'
;SCMGDSAVLVAKVSPRWGRRLPQRGRLGQDGAMRDLNDLTRPTVPSGAIQERMLAETEERRGVVGPAPALPDDAGAPTALRAALGQAVAELAPQIVELSHDIHDHPETGYEEHHAVATVAELLRRHGIEPEVGVYGMDTALRAEIPGGGGADVAAGGSGESAGTIAILAEYDALPGIGHGCGHNVMCANSVGAFLALAALARSRPGALPGRVVLQTTPAEENSTAKEI
;
A
#
# COMPACT_ATOMS: atom_id res chain seq x y z
N SER A 1 -11.61 -41.60 8.02
CA SER A 1 -12.77 -40.72 8.16
C SER A 1 -12.59 -39.86 9.43
N CYS A 2 -12.02 -38.67 9.32
CA CYS A 2 -12.19 -37.57 10.26
C CYS A 2 -11.74 -36.30 9.51
N MET A 3 -12.72 -35.60 8.95
CA MET A 3 -12.57 -34.27 8.45
C MET A 3 -12.53 -33.34 9.66
N GLY A 4 -11.44 -32.59 9.83
CA GLY A 4 -11.29 -31.53 10.82
C GLY A 4 -11.68 -30.20 10.20
N ASP A 5 -12.81 -29.65 10.62
CA ASP A 5 -13.29 -28.33 10.25
C ASP A 5 -12.35 -27.26 10.79
N SER A 6 -11.66 -26.54 9.89
CA SER A 6 -10.98 -25.30 10.23
C SER A 6 -12.01 -24.18 10.24
N ALA A 7 -12.48 -23.82 11.42
CA ALA A 7 -13.37 -22.68 11.61
C ALA A 7 -12.58 -21.37 11.41
N VAL A 8 -12.84 -20.70 10.31
CA VAL A 8 -12.42 -19.30 10.08
C VAL A 8 -13.32 -18.42 10.94
N LEU A 9 -12.74 -17.83 11.98
CA LEU A 9 -13.42 -16.87 12.84
C LEU A 9 -13.55 -15.52 12.11
N VAL A 10 -14.61 -15.33 11.34
CA VAL A 10 -14.98 -14.04 10.79
C VAL A 10 -15.67 -13.25 11.90
N ALA A 11 -14.95 -12.28 12.48
CA ALA A 11 -15.55 -11.32 13.40
C ALA A 11 -16.58 -10.46 12.62
N LYS A 12 -17.87 -10.74 12.83
CA LYS A 12 -18.95 -9.87 12.36
C LYS A 12 -18.91 -8.57 13.15
N VAL A 13 -18.31 -7.55 12.57
CA VAL A 13 -18.49 -6.17 13.04
C VAL A 13 -19.87 -5.73 12.58
N SER A 14 -20.83 -5.68 13.49
CA SER A 14 -22.15 -5.08 13.26
C SER A 14 -21.99 -3.57 13.09
N PRO A 15 -22.37 -2.96 11.98
CA PRO A 15 -22.41 -1.51 11.89
C PRO A 15 -23.63 -0.99 12.67
N ARG A 16 -23.45 -0.55 13.90
CA ARG A 16 -24.44 0.29 14.59
C ARG A 16 -24.41 1.70 14.00
N TRP A 17 -24.88 1.87 12.80
CA TRP A 17 -25.21 3.16 12.21
C TRP A 17 -26.72 3.38 12.29
N GLY A 18 -27.21 3.52 13.51
CA GLY A 18 -28.59 3.91 13.81
C GLY A 18 -28.64 5.29 14.44
N ARG A 19 -28.04 6.30 13.82
CA ARG A 19 -28.37 7.70 14.12
C ARG A 19 -29.11 8.27 12.91
N ARG A 20 -30.36 8.65 13.14
CA ARG A 20 -31.15 9.44 12.20
C ARG A 20 -30.32 10.64 11.78
N LEU A 21 -30.15 10.81 10.47
CA LEU A 21 -29.66 12.06 9.91
C LEU A 21 -30.56 13.19 10.47
N PRO A 22 -29.97 14.29 10.97
CA PRO A 22 -30.78 15.45 11.36
C PRO A 22 -31.56 15.90 10.13
N GLN A 23 -32.87 16.10 10.31
CA GLN A 23 -33.71 16.67 9.27
C GLN A 23 -33.08 18.00 8.85
N ARG A 24 -33.06 18.24 7.54
CA ARG A 24 -32.58 19.47 6.89
C ARG A 24 -32.96 20.68 7.73
N GLY A 25 -31.95 21.30 8.38
CA GLY A 25 -32.14 22.56 9.09
C GLY A 25 -32.67 23.61 8.12
N ARG A 26 -33.64 24.38 8.58
CA ARG A 26 -34.17 25.54 7.87
C ARG A 26 -33.02 26.47 7.51
N LEU A 27 -33.03 26.92 6.26
CA LEU A 27 -32.22 28.02 5.75
C LEU A 27 -32.23 29.19 6.74
N GLY A 28 -31.06 29.79 6.97
CA GLY A 28 -30.93 30.98 7.80
C GLY A 28 -31.85 32.11 7.31
N GLN A 29 -32.17 33.02 8.20
CA GLN A 29 -33.16 34.11 8.01
C GLN A 29 -32.83 35.11 6.90
N ASP A 30 -31.75 34.94 6.15
CA ASP A 30 -31.30 35.83 5.08
C ASP A 30 -31.59 35.34 3.65
N GLY A 31 -32.32 34.23 3.48
CA GLY A 31 -32.99 33.86 2.22
C GLY A 31 -32.17 33.80 0.95
N ALA A 32 -30.86 33.97 1.00
CA ALA A 32 -29.98 33.91 -0.15
C ALA A 32 -29.63 32.48 -0.46
N MET A 33 -30.24 31.90 -1.51
CA MET A 33 -29.71 30.72 -2.16
C MET A 33 -28.28 31.05 -2.65
N ARG A 34 -27.26 30.43 -2.05
CA ARG A 34 -25.92 30.53 -2.59
C ARG A 34 -25.91 29.90 -3.97
N ASP A 35 -25.52 30.68 -4.95
CA ASP A 35 -25.32 30.21 -6.30
C ASP A 35 -24.11 29.21 -6.26
N LEU A 36 -24.44 27.93 -6.39
CA LEU A 36 -23.42 26.86 -6.41
C LEU A 36 -22.53 26.92 -7.65
N ASN A 37 -22.83 27.83 -8.60
CA ASN A 37 -22.04 28.05 -9.80
C ASN A 37 -21.02 29.19 -9.66
N ASP A 38 -20.98 29.89 -8.53
CA ASP A 38 -19.92 30.91 -8.29
C ASP A 38 -18.62 30.23 -7.82
N LEU A 39 -17.95 29.55 -8.74
CA LEU A 39 -16.64 28.94 -8.54
C LEU A 39 -15.49 29.96 -8.55
N THR A 40 -15.80 31.26 -8.64
CA THR A 40 -14.77 32.32 -8.76
C THR A 40 -14.22 32.77 -7.41
N ARG A 41 -14.86 32.41 -6.31
CA ARG A 41 -14.34 32.66 -4.96
C ARG A 41 -13.68 31.41 -4.41
N PRO A 42 -12.36 31.45 -4.12
CA PRO A 42 -11.75 30.38 -3.34
C PRO A 42 -12.46 30.33 -1.98
N THR A 43 -13.26 29.26 -1.76
CA THR A 43 -13.82 28.97 -0.45
C THR A 43 -12.65 28.55 0.43
N VAL A 44 -12.22 29.41 1.33
CA VAL A 44 -11.32 28.98 2.40
C VAL A 44 -12.03 27.85 3.14
N PRO A 45 -11.48 26.65 3.20
CA PRO A 45 -12.11 25.55 3.93
C PRO A 45 -12.38 26.00 5.36
N SER A 46 -13.60 25.74 5.84
CA SER A 46 -13.94 26.03 7.23
C SER A 46 -12.96 25.27 8.15
N GLY A 47 -12.29 25.99 9.07
CA GLY A 47 -11.44 25.37 10.09
C GLY A 47 -12.17 24.41 11.04
N ALA A 48 -13.50 24.42 11.02
CA ALA A 48 -14.36 23.64 11.92
C ALA A 48 -14.06 22.12 11.89
N ILE A 49 -13.68 21.55 10.73
CA ILE A 49 -13.31 20.13 10.63
C ILE A 49 -11.98 19.89 11.35
N GLN A 50 -10.99 20.76 11.13
CA GLN A 50 -9.69 20.66 11.78
C GLN A 50 -9.80 20.84 13.29
N GLU A 51 -10.56 21.83 13.75
CA GLU A 51 -10.82 22.08 15.18
C GLU A 51 -11.48 20.87 15.84
N ARG A 52 -12.48 20.27 15.18
CA ARG A 52 -13.13 19.06 15.66
C ARG A 52 -12.17 17.86 15.70
N MET A 53 -11.36 17.64 14.67
CA MET A 53 -10.38 16.56 14.64
C MET A 53 -9.33 16.72 15.74
N LEU A 54 -8.87 17.95 15.98
CA LEU A 54 -7.94 18.25 17.07
C LEU A 54 -8.57 17.97 18.43
N ALA A 55 -9.81 18.41 18.67
CA ALA A 55 -10.52 18.15 19.91
C ALA A 55 -10.74 16.66 20.15
N GLU A 56 -11.18 15.90 19.14
CA GLU A 56 -11.34 14.44 19.23
C GLU A 56 -9.99 13.73 19.45
N THR A 57 -8.90 14.25 18.89
CA THR A 57 -7.55 13.70 19.09
C THR A 57 -7.08 13.91 20.53
N GLU A 58 -7.27 15.11 21.08
CA GLU A 58 -6.92 15.40 22.47
C GLU A 58 -7.77 14.58 23.47
N GLU A 59 -9.05 14.42 23.21
CA GLU A 59 -9.92 13.56 24.00
C GLU A 59 -9.41 12.10 24.01
N ARG A 60 -9.04 11.57 22.84
CA ARG A 60 -8.48 10.22 22.70
C ARG A 60 -7.12 10.08 23.39
N ARG A 61 -6.26 11.10 23.33
CA ARG A 61 -4.97 11.10 24.06
C ARG A 61 -5.15 10.99 25.57
N GLY A 62 -6.21 11.62 26.10
CA GLY A 62 -6.52 11.52 27.52
C GLY A 62 -6.98 10.12 27.98
N VAL A 63 -7.49 9.30 27.05
CA VAL A 63 -8.01 7.95 27.33
C VAL A 63 -6.94 6.87 27.06
N VAL A 64 -6.03 7.11 26.13
CA VAL A 64 -4.96 6.17 25.79
C VAL A 64 -3.84 6.34 26.83
N GLY A 65 -3.61 5.29 27.62
CA GLY A 65 -2.45 5.23 28.52
C GLY A 65 -1.12 5.35 27.77
N PRO A 66 0.01 5.43 28.46
CA PRO A 66 1.31 5.48 27.81
C PRO A 66 1.46 4.31 26.85
N ALA A 67 2.02 4.57 25.67
CA ALA A 67 2.28 3.53 24.69
C ALA A 67 3.05 2.37 25.37
N PRO A 68 2.66 1.11 25.15
CA PRO A 68 3.41 0.00 25.70
C PRO A 68 4.86 0.10 25.22
N ALA A 69 5.81 -0.10 26.15
CA ALA A 69 7.21 -0.17 25.77
C ALA A 69 7.37 -1.31 24.75
N LEU A 70 7.91 -0.99 23.56
CA LEU A 70 8.29 -2.04 22.63
C LEU A 70 9.46 -2.82 23.23
N PRO A 71 9.49 -4.16 23.07
CA PRO A 71 10.66 -4.93 23.43
C PRO A 71 11.92 -4.34 22.81
N ASP A 72 13.04 -4.31 23.54
CA ASP A 72 14.31 -3.75 23.05
C ASP A 72 14.83 -4.44 21.79
N ASP A 73 14.40 -5.68 21.54
CA ASP A 73 14.73 -6.52 20.39
C ASP A 73 13.64 -6.52 19.30
N ALA A 74 12.60 -5.66 19.43
CA ALA A 74 11.55 -5.56 18.43
C ALA A 74 12.11 -5.09 17.08
N GLY A 75 12.15 -6.00 16.11
CA GLY A 75 12.53 -5.71 14.74
C GLY A 75 13.75 -6.49 14.25
N ALA A 76 14.14 -6.19 13.01
CA ALA A 76 15.27 -6.86 12.38
C ALA A 76 16.60 -6.50 13.07
N PRO A 77 17.55 -7.44 13.16
CA PRO A 77 18.90 -7.18 13.68
C PRO A 77 19.54 -5.95 13.06
N THR A 78 20.30 -5.18 13.85
CA THR A 78 20.94 -3.93 13.41
C THR A 78 21.76 -4.10 12.13
N ALA A 79 22.47 -5.22 11.98
CA ALA A 79 23.27 -5.52 10.80
C ALA A 79 22.41 -5.72 9.52
N LEU A 80 21.18 -6.24 9.66
CA LEU A 80 20.25 -6.35 8.54
C LEU A 80 19.65 -4.99 8.19
N ARG A 81 19.28 -4.20 9.18
CA ARG A 81 18.78 -2.83 8.97
C ARG A 81 19.82 -1.96 8.26
N ALA A 82 21.07 -2.04 8.67
CA ALA A 82 22.17 -1.31 8.02
C ALA A 82 22.36 -1.74 6.56
N ALA A 83 22.34 -3.05 6.29
CA ALA A 83 22.46 -3.58 4.93
C ALA A 83 21.28 -3.16 4.04
N LEU A 84 20.05 -3.18 4.56
CA LEU A 84 18.88 -2.67 3.84
C LEU A 84 18.97 -1.17 3.57
N GLY A 85 19.40 -0.37 4.58
CA GLY A 85 19.61 1.07 4.40
C GLY A 85 20.62 1.39 3.31
N GLN A 86 21.72 0.62 3.24
CA GLN A 86 22.70 0.75 2.16
C GLN A 86 22.09 0.39 0.80
N ALA A 87 21.37 -0.72 0.70
CA ALA A 87 20.72 -1.13 -0.55
C ALA A 87 19.70 -0.09 -1.03
N VAL A 88 18.92 0.49 -0.13
CA VAL A 88 17.99 1.59 -0.45
C VAL A 88 18.74 2.82 -0.95
N ALA A 89 19.86 3.20 -0.32
CA ALA A 89 20.65 4.35 -0.74
C ALA A 89 21.24 4.16 -2.15
N GLU A 90 21.67 2.95 -2.48
CA GLU A 90 22.17 2.60 -3.82
C GLU A 90 21.06 2.60 -4.89
N LEU A 91 19.84 2.22 -4.51
CA LEU A 91 18.66 2.21 -5.38
C LEU A 91 17.99 3.59 -5.54
N ALA A 92 18.24 4.52 -4.62
CA ALA A 92 17.52 5.79 -4.53
C ALA A 92 17.41 6.55 -5.87
N PRO A 93 18.46 6.70 -6.71
CA PRO A 93 18.33 7.37 -7.99
C PRO A 93 17.30 6.71 -8.92
N GLN A 94 17.28 5.38 -8.99
CA GLN A 94 16.37 4.62 -9.84
C GLN A 94 14.93 4.67 -9.30
N ILE A 95 14.76 4.68 -7.98
CA ILE A 95 13.44 4.80 -7.33
C ILE A 95 12.84 6.18 -7.60
N VAL A 96 13.64 7.25 -7.51
CA VAL A 96 13.21 8.61 -7.81
C VAL A 96 12.86 8.74 -9.29
N GLU A 97 13.69 8.20 -10.19
CA GLU A 97 13.43 8.17 -11.63
C GLU A 97 12.11 7.45 -11.94
N LEU A 98 11.87 6.28 -11.35
CA LEU A 98 10.62 5.55 -11.49
C LEU A 98 9.41 6.39 -11.07
N SER A 99 9.51 7.06 -9.92
CA SER A 99 8.44 7.94 -9.43
C SER A 99 8.15 9.09 -10.39
N HIS A 100 9.18 9.72 -10.93
CA HIS A 100 9.02 10.82 -11.89
C HIS A 100 8.47 10.34 -13.23
N ASP A 101 8.96 9.21 -13.73
CA ASP A 101 8.49 8.65 -15.00
C ASP A 101 6.99 8.32 -14.95
N ILE A 102 6.54 7.63 -13.90
CA ILE A 102 5.10 7.35 -13.69
C ILE A 102 4.30 8.66 -13.53
N HIS A 103 4.83 9.65 -12.78
CA HIS A 103 4.18 10.93 -12.58
C HIS A 103 3.97 11.68 -13.91
N ASP A 104 4.95 11.64 -14.79
CA ASP A 104 4.93 12.37 -16.07
C ASP A 104 4.07 11.68 -17.13
N HIS A 105 3.70 10.40 -16.90
CA HIS A 105 2.83 9.60 -17.76
C HIS A 105 1.60 9.10 -16.98
N PRO A 106 0.70 9.99 -16.54
CA PRO A 106 -0.43 9.59 -15.71
C PRO A 106 -1.43 8.76 -16.52
N GLU A 107 -1.70 7.55 -16.03
CA GLU A 107 -2.66 6.61 -16.60
C GLU A 107 -3.74 6.29 -15.57
N THR A 108 -4.99 6.21 -16.02
CA THR A 108 -6.12 5.91 -15.14
C THR A 108 -6.30 4.40 -14.96
N GLY A 109 -7.07 4.02 -13.96
CA GLY A 109 -7.27 2.64 -13.59
C GLY A 109 -7.62 1.71 -14.76
N TYR A 110 -6.97 0.57 -14.81
CA TYR A 110 -6.95 -0.47 -15.87
C TYR A 110 -6.29 -0.06 -17.19
N GLU A 111 -5.75 1.15 -17.30
CA GLU A 111 -5.05 1.65 -18.48
C GLU A 111 -3.56 1.94 -18.19
N GLU A 112 -3.03 1.43 -17.08
CA GLU A 112 -1.68 1.71 -16.55
C GLU A 112 -0.60 0.92 -17.29
N HIS A 113 -0.65 0.93 -18.63
CA HIS A 113 0.25 0.13 -19.48
C HIS A 113 1.70 0.61 -19.46
N HIS A 114 1.92 1.93 -19.39
CA HIS A 114 3.26 2.51 -19.26
C HIS A 114 3.85 2.19 -17.89
N ALA A 115 3.07 2.41 -16.83
CA ALA A 115 3.52 2.19 -15.46
C ALA A 115 3.93 0.73 -15.23
N VAL A 116 3.08 -0.24 -15.64
CA VAL A 116 3.41 -1.67 -15.48
C VAL A 116 4.64 -2.07 -16.31
N ALA A 117 4.79 -1.53 -17.53
CA ALA A 117 5.95 -1.81 -18.37
C ALA A 117 7.24 -1.26 -17.75
N THR A 118 7.20 -0.01 -17.22
CA THR A 118 8.36 0.62 -16.57
C THR A 118 8.77 -0.13 -15.31
N VAL A 119 7.82 -0.56 -14.48
CA VAL A 119 8.10 -1.39 -13.30
C VAL A 119 8.70 -2.74 -13.73
N ALA A 120 8.13 -3.41 -14.72
CA ALA A 120 8.63 -4.69 -15.22
C ALA A 120 10.07 -4.58 -15.73
N GLU A 121 10.38 -3.53 -16.48
CA GLU A 121 11.73 -3.26 -16.98
C GLU A 121 12.72 -3.01 -15.84
N LEU A 122 12.34 -2.24 -14.83
CA LEU A 122 13.19 -2.02 -13.67
C LEU A 122 13.49 -3.33 -12.93
N LEU A 123 12.50 -4.19 -12.73
CA LEU A 123 12.70 -5.51 -12.11
C LEU A 123 13.65 -6.39 -12.92
N ARG A 124 13.50 -6.43 -14.26
CA ARG A 124 14.38 -7.19 -15.16
C ARG A 124 15.82 -6.70 -15.10
N ARG A 125 16.05 -5.40 -15.06
CA ARG A 125 17.40 -4.82 -14.88
C ARG A 125 18.07 -5.31 -13.60
N HIS A 126 17.28 -5.67 -12.59
CA HIS A 126 17.76 -6.27 -11.34
C HIS A 126 17.72 -7.81 -11.33
N GLY A 127 17.53 -8.44 -12.50
CA GLY A 127 17.55 -9.91 -12.65
C GLY A 127 16.32 -10.61 -12.05
N ILE A 128 15.20 -9.91 -11.96
CA ILE A 128 13.92 -10.44 -11.49
C ILE A 128 12.96 -10.41 -12.66
N GLU A 129 12.44 -11.58 -13.08
CA GLU A 129 11.45 -11.67 -14.14
C GLU A 129 10.05 -11.60 -13.55
N PRO A 130 9.27 -10.55 -13.79
CA PRO A 130 7.92 -10.44 -13.30
C PRO A 130 6.92 -11.15 -14.22
N GLU A 131 5.82 -11.59 -13.63
CA GLU A 131 4.61 -12.01 -14.35
C GLU A 131 3.72 -10.77 -14.56
N VAL A 132 3.40 -10.44 -15.81
CA VAL A 132 2.49 -9.35 -16.16
C VAL A 132 1.19 -9.91 -16.69
N GLY A 133 0.06 -9.22 -16.48
CA GLY A 133 -1.27 -9.69 -16.88
C GLY A 133 -1.83 -10.73 -15.92
N VAL A 134 -1.43 -10.69 -14.65
CA VAL A 134 -1.89 -11.64 -13.62
C VAL A 134 -3.30 -11.27 -13.12
N TYR A 135 -3.97 -12.24 -12.51
CA TYR A 135 -5.30 -12.06 -11.90
C TYR A 135 -6.39 -11.58 -12.89
N GLY A 136 -6.19 -11.79 -14.19
CA GLY A 136 -7.12 -11.32 -15.22
C GLY A 136 -7.10 -9.82 -15.48
N MET A 137 -6.06 -9.13 -15.03
CA MET A 137 -5.86 -7.69 -15.23
C MET A 137 -4.57 -7.45 -16.02
N ASP A 138 -4.67 -6.93 -17.24
CA ASP A 138 -3.53 -6.74 -18.15
C ASP A 138 -2.44 -5.84 -17.57
N THR A 139 -2.80 -4.92 -16.68
CA THR A 139 -1.91 -3.97 -16.03
C THR A 139 -1.46 -4.41 -14.64
N ALA A 140 -1.83 -5.61 -14.18
CA ALA A 140 -1.31 -6.17 -12.94
C ALA A 140 0.01 -6.91 -13.15
N LEU A 141 0.89 -6.80 -12.14
CA LEU A 141 2.20 -7.43 -12.14
C LEU A 141 2.43 -8.17 -10.82
N ARG A 142 3.09 -9.32 -10.91
CA ARG A 142 3.57 -10.07 -9.75
C ARG A 142 5.05 -10.42 -9.94
N ALA A 143 5.83 -10.25 -8.88
CA ALA A 143 7.22 -10.73 -8.79
C ALA A 143 7.46 -11.37 -7.43
N GLU A 144 8.44 -12.26 -7.35
CA GLU A 144 8.70 -13.03 -6.13
C GLU A 144 10.17 -13.13 -5.80
N ILE A 145 10.49 -13.01 -4.52
CA ILE A 145 11.77 -13.38 -3.93
C ILE A 145 11.50 -14.65 -3.11
N PRO A 146 12.09 -15.79 -3.49
CA PRO A 146 11.96 -17.03 -2.72
C PRO A 146 12.58 -16.84 -1.34
N GLY A 147 11.97 -17.41 -0.31
CA GLY A 147 12.52 -17.44 1.04
C GLY A 147 13.76 -18.31 1.11
N GLY A 148 14.72 -17.93 1.94
CA GLY A 148 15.94 -18.69 2.20
C GLY A 148 15.74 -19.95 3.06
N GLY A 149 14.52 -20.16 3.57
CA GLY A 149 14.13 -21.31 4.39
C GLY A 149 13.93 -22.61 3.59
N GLY A 150 14.89 -22.93 2.74
CA GLY A 150 15.14 -24.27 2.24
C GLY A 150 14.11 -24.89 1.30
N ALA A 151 14.63 -25.65 0.36
CA ALA A 151 13.91 -26.58 -0.53
C ALA A 151 13.05 -27.62 0.20
N ASP A 152 13.00 -27.62 1.53
CA ASP A 152 12.32 -28.63 2.35
C ASP A 152 10.80 -28.44 2.45
N VAL A 153 10.28 -27.25 2.09
CA VAL A 153 8.83 -27.00 2.08
C VAL A 153 8.14 -27.77 0.93
N ALA A 154 8.86 -28.04 -0.15
CA ALA A 154 8.36 -28.86 -1.27
C ALA A 154 8.37 -30.38 -0.95
N ALA A 155 9.09 -30.80 0.09
CA ALA A 155 9.30 -32.21 0.44
C ALA A 155 8.50 -32.72 1.65
N GLY A 156 7.48 -31.97 2.12
CA GLY A 156 6.59 -32.44 3.20
C GLY A 156 7.23 -32.48 4.59
N GLY A 157 8.30 -31.74 4.81
CA GLY A 157 8.91 -31.56 6.12
C GLY A 157 7.98 -30.74 7.04
N SER A 158 7.80 -31.19 8.29
CA SER A 158 7.00 -30.54 9.34
C SER A 158 7.64 -29.31 9.95
N GLY A 159 8.51 -28.61 9.21
CA GLY A 159 9.02 -27.29 9.60
C GLY A 159 7.93 -26.24 9.41
N GLU A 160 7.72 -25.38 10.41
CA GLU A 160 6.81 -24.24 10.28
C GLU A 160 7.17 -23.48 9.00
N SER A 161 6.23 -23.45 8.04
CA SER A 161 6.38 -22.73 6.80
C SER A 161 6.54 -21.25 7.14
N ALA A 162 7.73 -20.72 6.93
CA ALA A 162 7.95 -19.29 7.03
C ALA A 162 6.99 -18.60 6.04
N GLY A 163 6.10 -17.74 6.55
CA GLY A 163 4.99 -17.16 5.81
C GLY A 163 5.41 -16.39 4.55
N THR A 164 4.41 -15.89 3.84
CA THR A 164 4.59 -14.98 2.70
C THR A 164 4.22 -13.56 3.12
N ILE A 165 5.05 -12.59 2.77
CA ILE A 165 4.76 -11.16 2.91
C ILE A 165 4.52 -10.61 1.50
N ALA A 166 3.37 -9.96 1.30
CA ALA A 166 3.08 -9.23 0.08
C ALA A 166 3.37 -7.73 0.27
N ILE A 167 4.07 -7.14 -0.69
CA ILE A 167 4.27 -5.71 -0.83
C ILE A 167 3.36 -5.26 -1.96
N LEU A 168 2.43 -4.37 -1.67
CA LEU A 168 1.49 -3.84 -2.65
C LEU A 168 2.05 -2.56 -3.27
N ALA A 169 1.81 -2.36 -4.57
CA ALA A 169 2.22 -1.18 -5.32
C ALA A 169 1.07 -0.69 -6.18
N GLU A 170 0.72 0.58 -6.03
CA GLU A 170 -0.33 1.27 -6.77
C GLU A 170 0.30 2.30 -7.70
N TYR A 171 -0.27 2.52 -8.89
CA TYR A 171 0.27 3.46 -9.85
C TYR A 171 -0.78 4.15 -10.73
N ASP A 172 -2.06 3.91 -10.50
CA ASP A 172 -3.13 4.60 -11.22
C ASP A 172 -3.21 6.09 -10.82
N ALA A 173 -3.65 6.90 -11.76
CA ALA A 173 -3.83 8.33 -11.61
C ALA A 173 -5.32 8.71 -11.62
N LEU A 174 -5.64 9.85 -11.02
CA LEU A 174 -7.00 10.40 -11.04
C LEU A 174 -7.32 11.01 -12.42
N PRO A 175 -8.52 10.76 -12.97
CA PRO A 175 -8.95 11.35 -14.24
C PRO A 175 -8.88 12.89 -14.21
N GLY A 176 -8.13 13.47 -15.15
CA GLY A 176 -7.99 14.93 -15.31
C GLY A 176 -7.18 15.66 -14.24
N ILE A 177 -6.66 14.94 -13.22
CA ILE A 177 -5.87 15.50 -12.12
C ILE A 177 -4.43 14.96 -12.18
N GLY A 178 -4.23 13.74 -12.66
CA GLY A 178 -2.94 13.05 -12.59
C GLY A 178 -2.69 12.42 -11.22
N HIS A 179 -1.44 12.34 -10.79
CA HIS A 179 -1.04 11.67 -9.55
C HIS A 179 -1.31 12.50 -8.28
N GLY A 180 -2.56 12.98 -8.12
CA GLY A 180 -2.99 13.75 -6.95
C GLY A 180 -2.97 12.98 -5.63
N CYS A 181 -3.12 11.64 -5.67
CA CYS A 181 -3.02 10.76 -4.50
C CYS A 181 -1.59 10.28 -4.23
N GLY A 182 -0.66 10.48 -5.18
CA GLY A 182 0.74 10.13 -5.01
C GLY A 182 1.05 8.64 -5.24
N HIS A 183 0.25 7.91 -6.03
CA HIS A 183 0.49 6.50 -6.34
C HIS A 183 1.82 6.27 -7.06
N ASN A 184 2.32 7.24 -7.82
CA ASN A 184 3.68 7.20 -8.38
C ASN A 184 4.77 7.04 -7.29
N VAL A 185 4.61 7.74 -6.15
CA VAL A 185 5.53 7.64 -5.00
C VAL A 185 5.31 6.32 -4.26
N MET A 186 4.05 5.88 -4.10
CA MET A 186 3.73 4.61 -3.44
C MET A 186 4.29 3.43 -4.25
N CYS A 187 4.12 3.43 -5.57
CA CYS A 187 4.74 2.45 -6.46
C CYS A 187 6.25 2.41 -6.28
N ALA A 188 6.90 3.55 -6.43
CA ALA A 188 8.36 3.66 -6.33
C ALA A 188 8.89 3.16 -4.97
N ASN A 189 8.21 3.51 -3.88
CA ASN A 189 8.54 3.03 -2.54
C ASN A 189 8.42 1.50 -2.42
N SER A 190 7.33 0.94 -2.90
CA SER A 190 7.06 -0.50 -2.82
C SER A 190 8.05 -1.32 -3.66
N VAL A 191 8.30 -0.88 -4.89
CA VAL A 191 9.29 -1.49 -5.80
C VAL A 191 10.69 -1.35 -5.20
N GLY A 192 11.03 -0.19 -4.66
CA GLY A 192 12.32 0.05 -4.01
C GLY A 192 12.54 -0.85 -2.79
N ALA A 193 11.54 -1.01 -1.93
CA ALA A 193 11.60 -1.91 -0.79
C ALA A 193 11.78 -3.37 -1.23
N PHE A 194 11.06 -3.81 -2.26
CA PHE A 194 11.18 -5.15 -2.82
C PHE A 194 12.58 -5.40 -3.40
N LEU A 195 13.14 -4.46 -4.17
CA LEU A 195 14.48 -4.55 -4.74
C LEU A 195 15.58 -4.56 -3.67
N ALA A 196 15.42 -3.78 -2.60
CA ALA A 196 16.35 -3.80 -1.47
C ALA A 196 16.34 -5.15 -0.75
N LEU A 197 15.17 -5.75 -0.56
CA LEU A 197 15.05 -7.10 -0.01
C LEU A 197 15.65 -8.15 -0.95
N ALA A 198 15.46 -8.01 -2.26
CA ALA A 198 16.09 -8.89 -3.25
C ALA A 198 17.62 -8.79 -3.24
N ALA A 199 18.17 -7.60 -3.09
CA ALA A 199 19.62 -7.38 -2.93
C ALA A 199 20.14 -8.03 -1.64
N LEU A 200 19.39 -7.88 -0.54
CA LEU A 200 19.72 -8.52 0.73
C LEU A 200 19.71 -10.05 0.60
N ALA A 201 18.69 -10.64 -0.01
CA ALA A 201 18.57 -12.09 -0.20
C ALA A 201 19.74 -12.65 -1.04
N ARG A 202 20.17 -11.92 -2.06
CA ARG A 202 21.33 -12.30 -2.89
C ARG A 202 22.65 -12.21 -2.14
N SER A 203 22.85 -11.15 -1.37
CA SER A 203 24.11 -10.91 -0.64
C SER A 203 24.22 -11.76 0.64
N ARG A 204 23.09 -12.16 1.20
CA ARG A 204 23.01 -12.91 2.46
C ARG A 204 21.95 -14.02 2.34
N PRO A 205 22.30 -15.18 1.73
CA PRO A 205 21.40 -16.32 1.65
C PRO A 205 20.86 -16.71 3.03
N GLY A 206 19.55 -16.90 3.14
CA GLY A 206 18.89 -17.20 4.42
C GLY A 206 18.50 -15.99 5.27
N ALA A 207 18.83 -14.76 4.86
CA ALA A 207 18.42 -13.56 5.60
C ALA A 207 16.90 -13.32 5.58
N LEU A 208 16.21 -13.81 4.56
CA LEU A 208 14.74 -13.80 4.46
C LEU A 208 14.23 -15.20 4.78
N PRO A 209 13.61 -15.42 5.95
CA PRO A 209 13.11 -16.75 6.31
C PRO A 209 11.91 -17.15 5.45
N GLY A 210 11.06 -16.19 5.08
CA GLY A 210 9.86 -16.37 4.29
C GLY A 210 9.97 -15.79 2.88
N ARG A 211 8.95 -16.04 2.08
CA ARG A 211 8.79 -15.55 0.73
C ARG A 211 8.34 -14.09 0.75
N VAL A 212 8.84 -13.28 -0.20
CA VAL A 212 8.36 -11.91 -0.41
C VAL A 212 7.80 -11.80 -1.82
N VAL A 213 6.60 -11.28 -1.94
CA VAL A 213 5.90 -11.05 -3.20
C VAL A 213 5.69 -9.56 -3.38
N LEU A 214 6.07 -9.03 -4.53
CA LEU A 214 5.60 -7.73 -5.01
C LEU A 214 4.35 -7.98 -5.84
N GLN A 215 3.29 -7.28 -5.55
CA GLN A 215 2.04 -7.34 -6.29
C GLN A 215 1.57 -5.92 -6.58
N THR A 216 1.39 -5.60 -7.86
CA THR A 216 0.75 -4.34 -8.21
C THR A 216 -0.76 -4.49 -8.15
N THR A 217 -1.42 -3.41 -7.75
CA THR A 217 -2.86 -3.34 -7.57
C THR A 217 -3.41 -2.19 -8.42
N PRO A 218 -3.65 -2.44 -9.74
CA PRO A 218 -4.16 -1.43 -10.64
C PRO A 218 -5.55 -0.95 -10.23
N ALA A 219 -5.94 0.24 -10.69
CA ALA A 219 -7.28 0.81 -10.52
C ALA A 219 -7.72 0.97 -9.05
N GLU A 220 -6.81 1.36 -8.17
CA GLU A 220 -7.13 1.56 -6.75
C GLU A 220 -8.20 2.63 -6.55
N GLU A 221 -8.14 3.72 -7.32
CA GLU A 221 -9.08 4.84 -7.24
C GLU A 221 -10.48 4.51 -7.78
N ASN A 222 -10.60 3.52 -8.65
CA ASN A 222 -11.85 3.21 -9.36
C ASN A 222 -12.50 1.90 -8.91
N SER A 223 -11.76 1.02 -8.24
CA SER A 223 -12.23 -0.32 -7.91
C SER A 223 -11.49 -0.89 -6.72
N THR A 224 -11.97 -2.03 -6.27
CA THR A 224 -11.39 -2.83 -5.21
C THR A 224 -10.45 -3.90 -5.76
N ALA A 225 -9.59 -3.56 -6.74
CA ALA A 225 -8.64 -4.52 -7.34
C ALA A 225 -7.74 -5.23 -6.30
N LYS A 226 -7.58 -4.65 -5.12
CA LYS A 226 -6.90 -5.30 -3.97
C LYS A 226 -7.66 -6.50 -3.39
N GLU A 227 -8.94 -6.66 -3.72
CA GLU A 227 -9.81 -7.72 -3.19
C GLU A 227 -9.88 -8.95 -4.10
N ILE A 228 -9.24 -8.89 -5.28
CA ILE A 228 -9.16 -9.98 -6.24
C ILE A 228 -7.93 -10.86 -5.92
#